data_9954169fc400d3ce6e11c677799d539b
#
_entry.id   9954169fc400d3ce6e11c677799d539b
#
_cell.length_a   1.000
_cell.length_b   1.000
_cell.length_c   1.000
_cell.angle_alpha   90.00
_cell.angle_beta   90.00
_cell.angle_gamma   90.00
#
_symmetry.space_group_name_H-M   'P 1'
#
loop_
_entity.id
_entity.type
_entity.pdbx_description
1 polymer ?
#
loop_
_entity_poly.entity_id
_entity_poly.type
_entity_poly.pdbx_seq_one_letter_code
_entity_poly.pdbx_strand_id
1 'polypeptide(L)'
;MKRRDFIQNTAAATALVSLGGLSALSFKPERQQITILHTNDVHSHIEAFGPDAGRNANLGGVARRATLVEKIRRENPNTLLLDAGDIFQGTPYFNFYGGELEFKLMSMLKYDAATLGNHDFDNGIDGLYAQLPHAEFPFVISNYDFSNTVMDGKTDKFRTFVKDGIKIGVFGVGIELQGLVSNKLYKETEYLNPIEIATDMSRILKEEENCDLVICLSHLGYKYSSQKIGDIKLARATENIDLIIGGHTHTFLDKPTVETNKAGNPVLVNQVGCYGVYLGRVDFFFQNGKKSSADGVKLAI
;
A
#
# COMPACT_ATOMS: atom_id res chain seq x y z
N MET A 1 -5.26 -53.95 -48.21
CA MET A 1 -4.10 -53.65 -47.35
C MET A 1 -3.63 -54.99 -46.75
N LYS A 2 -2.40 -55.38 -47.00
CA LYS A 2 -1.87 -56.65 -46.50
C LYS A 2 -1.48 -56.47 -45.00
N ARG A 3 -1.68 -57.46 -44.19
CA ARG A 3 -1.40 -57.44 -42.74
C ARG A 3 0.00 -56.92 -42.38
N ARG A 4 0.95 -57.14 -43.30
CA ARG A 4 2.36 -56.71 -43.18
C ARG A 4 2.51 -55.18 -43.29
N ASP A 5 1.72 -54.52 -44.15
CA ASP A 5 1.76 -53.04 -44.34
C ASP A 5 1.13 -52.32 -43.11
N PHE A 6 0.15 -52.96 -42.49
CA PHE A 6 -0.46 -52.44 -41.24
C PHE A 6 0.55 -52.46 -40.09
N ILE A 7 1.29 -53.58 -39.93
CA ILE A 7 2.30 -53.71 -38.86
C ILE A 7 3.45 -52.76 -39.05
N GLN A 8 3.93 -52.57 -40.31
CA GLN A 8 5.02 -51.63 -40.60
C GLN A 8 4.60 -50.17 -40.37
N ASN A 9 3.39 -49.81 -40.74
CA ASN A 9 2.88 -48.44 -40.50
C ASN A 9 2.58 -48.17 -39.03
N THR A 10 2.16 -49.19 -38.28
CA THR A 10 1.92 -49.04 -36.82
C THR A 10 3.27 -48.94 -36.08
N ALA A 11 4.28 -49.71 -36.46
CA ALA A 11 5.61 -49.62 -35.85
C ALA A 11 6.31 -48.28 -36.17
N ALA A 12 6.14 -47.74 -37.38
CA ALA A 12 6.65 -46.42 -37.73
C ALA A 12 5.96 -45.30 -36.98
N ALA A 13 4.63 -45.42 -36.75
CA ALA A 13 3.89 -44.45 -35.98
C ALA A 13 4.28 -44.47 -34.48
N THR A 14 4.55 -45.66 -33.93
CA THR A 14 4.99 -45.82 -32.53
C THR A 14 6.46 -45.34 -32.36
N ALA A 15 7.32 -45.53 -33.33
CA ALA A 15 8.70 -45.03 -33.33
C ALA A 15 8.78 -43.50 -33.45
N LEU A 16 7.85 -42.87 -34.20
CA LEU A 16 7.75 -41.40 -34.28
C LEU A 16 7.24 -40.76 -32.98
N VAL A 17 6.40 -41.44 -32.22
CA VAL A 17 5.95 -40.98 -30.90
C VAL A 17 7.02 -41.20 -29.83
N SER A 18 7.92 -42.18 -29.98
CA SER A 18 9.04 -42.40 -29.07
C SER A 18 10.31 -41.62 -29.39
N LEU A 19 10.42 -41.05 -30.62
CA LEU A 19 11.51 -40.19 -31.08
C LEU A 19 11.09 -38.68 -31.10
N GLY A 20 9.81 -38.40 -31.09
CA GLY A 20 9.28 -37.08 -30.74
C GLY A 20 9.53 -36.89 -29.28
N GLY A 21 10.69 -36.29 -28.95
CA GLY A 21 11.05 -35.98 -27.59
C GLY A 21 9.83 -35.37 -26.90
N LEU A 22 9.45 -35.98 -25.77
CA LEU A 22 8.89 -35.22 -24.70
C LEU A 22 9.87 -34.07 -24.48
N SER A 23 9.68 -32.97 -25.22
CA SER A 23 10.11 -31.67 -24.76
C SER A 23 9.52 -31.63 -23.39
N ALA A 24 10.34 -31.95 -22.40
CA ALA A 24 10.00 -31.59 -21.03
C ALA A 24 9.69 -30.10 -21.16
N LEU A 25 8.40 -29.77 -21.21
CA LEU A 25 7.93 -28.44 -20.94
C LEU A 25 8.54 -28.17 -19.58
N SER A 26 9.72 -27.59 -19.59
CA SER A 26 10.33 -27.01 -18.42
C SER A 26 9.35 -25.91 -18.04
N PHE A 27 8.35 -26.28 -17.23
CA PHE A 27 7.58 -25.31 -16.49
C PHE A 27 8.61 -24.60 -15.60
N LYS A 28 9.19 -23.53 -16.14
CA LYS A 28 9.80 -22.54 -15.27
C LYS A 28 8.70 -22.21 -14.27
N PRO A 29 8.94 -22.39 -12.97
CA PRO A 29 7.94 -22.02 -11.99
C PRO A 29 7.57 -20.56 -12.28
N GLU A 30 6.30 -20.32 -12.48
CA GLU A 30 5.77 -19.00 -12.79
C GLU A 30 6.14 -18.08 -11.62
N ARG A 31 7.07 -17.16 -11.86
CA ARG A 31 7.54 -16.20 -10.89
C ARG A 31 6.79 -14.91 -11.12
N GLN A 32 5.88 -14.60 -10.21
CA GLN A 32 5.11 -13.37 -10.22
C GLN A 32 5.80 -12.34 -9.32
N GLN A 33 5.72 -11.09 -9.70
CA GLN A 33 6.20 -9.96 -8.90
C GLN A 33 5.07 -8.95 -8.73
N ILE A 34 4.79 -8.60 -7.48
CA ILE A 34 3.88 -7.52 -7.11
C ILE A 34 4.73 -6.39 -6.55
N THR A 35 4.63 -5.20 -7.12
CA THR A 35 5.31 -4.00 -6.66
C THR A 35 4.33 -3.12 -5.89
N ILE A 36 4.67 -2.78 -4.66
CA ILE A 36 3.95 -1.80 -3.85
C ILE A 36 4.78 -0.53 -3.80
N LEU A 37 4.25 0.54 -4.38
CA LEU A 37 4.77 1.90 -4.23
C LEU A 37 3.98 2.61 -3.16
N HIS A 38 4.64 3.45 -2.37
CA HIS A 38 3.93 4.22 -1.35
C HIS A 38 4.54 5.57 -1.05
N THR A 39 3.67 6.46 -0.58
CA THR A 39 4.01 7.72 0.06
C THR A 39 3.36 7.79 1.44
N ASN A 40 3.80 8.71 2.25
CA ASN A 40 3.23 9.09 3.54
C ASN A 40 3.64 10.54 3.86
N ASP A 41 2.83 11.23 4.64
CA ASP A 41 3.14 12.57 5.17
C ASP A 41 3.62 13.54 4.06
N VAL A 42 2.89 13.58 2.95
CA VAL A 42 3.26 14.45 1.81
C VAL A 42 3.05 15.91 2.15
N HIS A 43 2.09 16.23 3.02
CA HIS A 43 1.89 17.56 3.59
C HIS A 43 1.81 18.66 2.54
N SER A 44 1.00 18.44 1.49
CA SER A 44 0.75 19.45 0.46
C SER A 44 2.02 19.92 -0.30
N HIS A 45 3.15 19.18 -0.20
CA HIS A 45 4.37 19.52 -0.93
C HIS A 45 4.26 19.10 -2.39
N ILE A 46 3.82 20.06 -3.22
CA ILE A 46 3.58 19.89 -4.66
C ILE A 46 4.87 20.08 -5.45
N GLU A 47 5.65 21.11 -5.10
CA GLU A 47 6.87 21.45 -5.82
C GLU A 47 8.10 20.74 -5.25
N ALA A 48 9.12 20.59 -6.09
CA ALA A 48 10.43 20.14 -5.63
C ALA A 48 11.09 21.19 -4.73
N PHE A 49 11.83 20.73 -3.74
CA PHE A 49 12.63 21.61 -2.90
C PHE A 49 13.74 22.29 -3.70
N GLY A 50 13.98 23.57 -3.42
CA GLY A 50 15.08 24.32 -4.00
C GLY A 50 16.46 23.84 -3.54
N PRO A 51 17.54 24.35 -4.16
CA PRO A 51 18.92 23.93 -3.85
C PRO A 51 19.36 24.25 -2.42
N ASP A 52 18.72 25.22 -1.78
CA ASP A 52 19.08 25.69 -0.43
C ASP A 52 18.28 25.01 0.69
N ALA A 53 17.49 23.96 0.38
CA ALA A 53 16.59 23.28 1.31
C ALA A 53 17.30 22.24 2.21
N GLY A 54 18.60 22.40 2.47
CA GLY A 54 19.36 21.50 3.34
C GLY A 54 19.28 20.03 2.90
N ARG A 55 18.89 19.13 3.79
CA ARG A 55 18.81 17.68 3.49
C ARG A 55 17.81 17.33 2.39
N ASN A 56 16.85 18.21 2.11
CA ASN A 56 15.83 17.99 1.09
C ASN A 56 16.17 18.69 -0.24
N ALA A 57 17.34 19.33 -0.35
CA ALA A 57 17.74 20.11 -1.52
C ALA A 57 17.59 19.31 -2.81
N ASN A 58 16.89 19.89 -3.77
CA ASN A 58 16.60 19.32 -5.09
C ASN A 58 15.81 18.01 -5.09
N LEU A 59 15.15 17.65 -3.97
CA LEU A 59 14.31 16.45 -3.85
C LEU A 59 12.82 16.80 -3.93
N GLY A 60 12.00 15.80 -4.17
CA GLY A 60 10.55 15.89 -4.15
C GLY A 60 9.96 16.46 -5.44
N GLY A 61 8.68 16.82 -5.31
CA GLY A 61 7.88 17.36 -6.40
C GLY A 61 6.99 16.29 -7.07
N VAL A 62 5.71 16.63 -7.18
CA VAL A 62 4.69 15.72 -7.72
C VAL A 62 4.97 15.30 -9.17
N ALA A 63 5.51 16.20 -10.00
CA ALA A 63 5.84 15.93 -11.39
C ALA A 63 6.94 14.87 -11.52
N ARG A 64 7.99 14.96 -10.68
CA ARG A 64 9.06 13.95 -10.65
C ARG A 64 8.54 12.62 -10.13
N ARG A 65 7.70 12.66 -9.08
CA ARG A 65 7.03 11.46 -8.56
C ARG A 65 6.20 10.78 -9.64
N ALA A 66 5.41 11.53 -10.42
CA ALA A 66 4.62 11.01 -11.52
C ALA A 66 5.51 10.30 -12.57
N THR A 67 6.61 10.91 -12.97
CA THR A 67 7.57 10.33 -13.92
C THR A 67 8.15 9.01 -13.38
N LEU A 68 8.53 8.97 -12.10
CA LEU A 68 9.10 7.78 -11.47
C LEU A 68 8.07 6.65 -11.36
N VAL A 69 6.84 6.96 -10.91
CA VAL A 69 5.74 6.00 -10.81
C VAL A 69 5.40 5.42 -12.18
N GLU A 70 5.29 6.27 -13.21
CA GLU A 70 5.01 5.83 -14.58
C GLU A 70 6.11 4.91 -15.12
N LYS A 71 7.39 5.25 -14.88
CA LYS A 71 8.52 4.39 -15.25
C LYS A 71 8.40 3.01 -14.62
N ILE A 72 8.16 2.95 -13.31
CA ILE A 72 8.06 1.67 -12.57
C ILE A 72 6.85 0.85 -13.05
N ARG A 73 5.70 1.48 -13.30
CA ARG A 73 4.51 0.79 -13.83
C ARG A 73 4.73 0.23 -15.23
N ARG A 74 5.57 0.86 -16.06
CA ARG A 74 5.97 0.30 -17.38
C ARG A 74 6.90 -0.90 -17.23
N GLU A 75 7.79 -0.90 -16.23
CA GLU A 75 8.70 -2.01 -15.92
C GLU A 75 7.94 -3.20 -15.29
N ASN A 76 6.97 -2.90 -14.42
CA ASN A 76 6.10 -3.90 -13.79
C ASN A 76 4.64 -3.38 -13.72
N PRO A 77 3.73 -3.88 -14.59
CA PRO A 77 2.33 -3.49 -14.57
C PRO A 77 1.58 -3.96 -13.32
N ASN A 78 2.12 -4.95 -12.59
CA ASN A 78 1.54 -5.45 -11.34
C ASN A 78 1.94 -4.55 -10.15
N THR A 79 1.72 -3.25 -10.30
CA THR A 79 2.05 -2.22 -9.30
C THR A 79 0.80 -1.65 -8.68
N LEU A 80 0.81 -1.47 -7.36
CA LEU A 80 -0.11 -0.61 -6.59
C LEU A 80 0.65 0.61 -6.07
N LEU A 81 -0.02 1.77 -6.05
CA LEU A 81 0.47 3.01 -5.45
C LEU A 81 -0.47 3.40 -4.30
N LEU A 82 0.06 3.44 -3.08
CA LEU A 82 -0.68 3.60 -1.84
C LEU A 82 -0.17 4.83 -1.05
N ASP A 83 -1.02 5.39 -0.17
CA ASP A 83 -0.63 6.48 0.71
C ASP A 83 -1.05 6.21 2.15
N ALA A 84 -0.17 6.54 3.11
CA ALA A 84 -0.38 6.30 4.53
C ALA A 84 -0.82 7.55 5.33
N GLY A 85 -1.48 8.52 4.66
CA GLY A 85 -2.10 9.67 5.30
C GLY A 85 -1.17 10.88 5.52
N ASP A 86 -1.71 11.92 6.10
CA ASP A 86 -1.15 13.27 6.19
C ASP A 86 -0.81 13.83 4.80
N ILE A 87 -1.84 13.81 3.96
CA ILE A 87 -1.81 14.35 2.60
C ILE A 87 -1.85 15.88 2.67
N PHE A 88 -2.68 16.41 3.56
CA PHE A 88 -2.98 17.82 3.72
C PHE A 88 -1.97 18.54 4.64
N GLN A 89 -2.05 19.87 4.60
CA GLN A 89 -1.34 20.79 5.47
C GLN A 89 0.18 20.81 5.25
N GLY A 90 0.80 21.97 5.36
CA GLY A 90 2.28 22.17 5.31
C GLY A 90 2.75 23.18 4.28
N THR A 91 1.95 23.52 3.27
CA THR A 91 2.27 24.54 2.28
C THR A 91 1.11 25.49 2.01
N PRO A 92 1.36 26.68 1.38
CA PRO A 92 0.29 27.59 0.99
C PRO A 92 -0.77 26.97 0.06
N TYR A 93 -0.46 25.91 -0.68
CA TYR A 93 -1.42 25.23 -1.54
C TYR A 93 -2.63 24.74 -0.76
N PHE A 94 -2.42 24.09 0.38
CA PHE A 94 -3.52 23.67 1.24
C PHE A 94 -4.36 24.85 1.73
N ASN A 95 -3.72 25.97 2.10
CA ASN A 95 -4.46 27.15 2.57
C ASN A 95 -5.34 27.76 1.49
N PHE A 96 -4.96 27.66 0.21
CA PHE A 96 -5.72 28.20 -0.92
C PHE A 96 -6.76 27.24 -1.46
N TYR A 97 -6.46 25.95 -1.49
CA TYR A 97 -7.28 24.93 -2.18
C TYR A 97 -7.97 23.95 -1.23
N GLY A 98 -7.64 23.95 0.08
CA GLY A 98 -8.29 23.14 1.11
C GLY A 98 -8.19 21.62 0.93
N GLY A 99 -7.25 21.14 0.10
CA GLY A 99 -7.05 19.72 -0.21
C GLY A 99 -7.50 19.31 -1.63
N GLU A 100 -8.23 20.16 -2.35
CA GLU A 100 -8.69 19.88 -3.72
C GLU A 100 -7.53 19.55 -4.66
N LEU A 101 -6.45 20.36 -4.62
CA LEU A 101 -5.30 20.18 -5.49
C LEU A 101 -4.58 18.87 -5.22
N GLU A 102 -4.40 18.52 -3.95
CA GLU A 102 -3.74 17.31 -3.51
C GLU A 102 -4.48 16.07 -4.02
N PHE A 103 -5.79 16.00 -3.83
CA PHE A 103 -6.59 14.86 -4.28
C PHE A 103 -6.65 14.75 -5.81
N LYS A 104 -6.75 15.87 -6.53
CA LYS A 104 -6.66 15.87 -7.99
C LYS A 104 -5.31 15.35 -8.49
N LEU A 105 -4.21 15.77 -7.90
CA LEU A 105 -2.88 15.30 -8.27
C LEU A 105 -2.69 13.81 -7.94
N MET A 106 -3.17 13.34 -6.79
CA MET A 106 -3.15 11.92 -6.46
C MET A 106 -3.98 11.10 -7.43
N SER A 107 -5.15 11.60 -7.86
CA SER A 107 -6.01 10.97 -8.87
C SER A 107 -5.31 10.89 -10.22
N MET A 108 -4.64 11.96 -10.66
CA MET A 108 -3.83 11.97 -11.89
C MET A 108 -2.67 10.96 -11.83
N LEU A 109 -2.05 10.77 -10.67
CA LEU A 109 -1.02 9.76 -10.44
C LEU A 109 -1.60 8.34 -10.32
N LYS A 110 -2.94 8.21 -10.27
CA LYS A 110 -3.68 6.97 -10.13
C LYS A 110 -3.27 6.21 -8.86
N TYR A 111 -3.37 6.88 -7.70
CA TYR A 111 -3.29 6.17 -6.43
C TYR A 111 -4.39 5.10 -6.37
N ASP A 112 -4.03 3.92 -5.88
CA ASP A 112 -4.97 2.79 -5.79
C ASP A 112 -5.78 2.84 -4.49
N ALA A 113 -5.20 3.33 -3.38
CA ALA A 113 -5.87 3.63 -2.12
C ALA A 113 -5.03 4.56 -1.24
N ALA A 114 -5.68 5.23 -0.29
CA ALA A 114 -5.04 6.01 0.77
C ALA A 114 -5.72 5.75 2.13
N THR A 115 -5.02 6.05 3.24
CA THR A 115 -5.65 6.19 4.55
C THR A 115 -5.65 7.64 5.00
N LEU A 116 -6.17 7.92 6.20
CA LEU A 116 -6.24 9.26 6.76
C LEU A 116 -5.22 9.42 7.89
N GLY A 117 -4.51 10.54 7.88
CA GLY A 117 -3.70 11.00 9.00
C GLY A 117 -4.40 12.10 9.83
N ASN A 118 -3.74 12.60 10.85
CA ASN A 118 -4.31 13.63 11.71
C ASN A 118 -4.41 14.98 11.01
N HIS A 119 -3.48 15.32 10.15
CA HIS A 119 -3.51 16.59 9.40
C HIS A 119 -4.54 16.61 8.27
N ASP A 120 -5.08 15.48 7.87
CA ASP A 120 -6.19 15.43 6.93
C ASP A 120 -7.50 16.01 7.53
N PHE A 121 -7.52 16.20 8.86
CA PHE A 121 -8.62 16.87 9.59
C PHE A 121 -8.37 18.37 9.85
N ASP A 122 -7.26 18.96 9.39
CA ASP A 122 -6.92 20.35 9.73
C ASP A 122 -7.92 21.40 9.18
N ASN A 123 -8.60 21.08 8.07
CA ASN A 123 -9.72 21.88 7.55
C ASN A 123 -11.11 21.41 8.09
N GLY A 124 -11.09 20.61 9.14
CA GLY A 124 -12.27 19.94 9.70
C GLY A 124 -12.78 18.78 8.84
N ILE A 125 -13.56 17.92 9.47
CA ILE A 125 -14.17 16.75 8.80
C ILE A 125 -15.12 17.16 7.67
N ASP A 126 -15.77 18.32 7.78
CA ASP A 126 -16.60 18.86 6.69
C ASP A 126 -15.74 19.33 5.51
N GLY A 127 -14.56 19.91 5.80
CA GLY A 127 -13.58 20.29 4.78
C GLY A 127 -13.02 19.08 4.07
N LEU A 128 -12.65 18.01 4.80
CA LEU A 128 -12.22 16.75 4.21
C LEU A 128 -13.33 16.13 3.33
N TYR A 129 -14.57 16.09 3.83
CA TYR A 129 -15.72 15.60 3.08
C TYR A 129 -15.94 16.35 1.77
N ALA A 130 -15.79 17.68 1.81
CA ALA A 130 -15.97 18.53 0.62
C ALA A 130 -14.95 18.22 -0.49
N GLN A 131 -13.79 17.66 -0.17
CA GLN A 131 -12.76 17.32 -1.14
C GLN A 131 -12.89 15.92 -1.73
N LEU A 132 -13.64 15.01 -1.11
CA LEU A 132 -13.80 13.63 -1.59
C LEU A 132 -14.20 13.50 -3.07
N PRO A 133 -15.05 14.40 -3.65
CA PRO A 133 -15.37 14.33 -5.07
C PRO A 133 -14.18 14.49 -6.02
N HIS A 134 -13.04 14.98 -5.53
CA HIS A 134 -11.80 15.14 -6.28
C HIS A 134 -10.86 13.94 -6.19
N ALA A 135 -11.16 12.96 -5.32
CA ALA A 135 -10.40 11.72 -5.16
C ALA A 135 -11.03 10.60 -6.01
N GLU A 136 -10.32 10.17 -7.07
CA GLU A 136 -10.71 9.02 -7.89
C GLU A 136 -10.16 7.69 -7.33
N PHE A 137 -9.81 7.68 -6.05
CA PHE A 137 -9.31 6.52 -5.31
C PHE A 137 -10.03 6.41 -3.96
N PRO A 138 -10.17 5.18 -3.41
CA PRO A 138 -10.83 4.99 -2.13
C PRO A 138 -9.92 5.40 -0.96
N PHE A 139 -10.55 5.93 0.08
CA PHE A 139 -9.95 5.97 1.42
C PHE A 139 -10.32 4.71 2.19
N VAL A 140 -9.32 4.04 2.74
CA VAL A 140 -9.49 2.89 3.63
C VAL A 140 -9.11 3.29 5.05
N ILE A 141 -10.06 3.22 5.98
CA ILE A 141 -9.84 3.49 7.40
C ILE A 141 -10.79 2.65 8.23
N SER A 142 -10.25 1.79 9.07
CA SER A 142 -11.04 0.77 9.76
C SER A 142 -11.31 1.11 11.22
N ASN A 143 -10.44 1.93 11.85
CA ASN A 143 -10.51 2.24 13.26
C ASN A 143 -11.05 3.63 13.60
N TYR A 144 -11.62 4.34 12.63
CA TYR A 144 -12.49 5.48 12.88
C TYR A 144 -13.94 5.09 12.59
N ASP A 145 -14.82 5.34 13.57
CA ASP A 145 -16.26 5.27 13.37
C ASP A 145 -16.78 6.67 13.03
N PHE A 146 -17.30 6.80 11.82
CA PHE A 146 -17.84 8.04 11.28
C PHE A 146 -19.38 8.09 11.29
N SER A 147 -20.05 7.09 11.89
CA SER A 147 -21.51 6.91 11.79
C SER A 147 -22.34 8.15 12.20
N ASN A 148 -21.77 9.01 13.05
CA ASN A 148 -22.43 10.26 13.49
C ASN A 148 -21.83 11.51 12.83
N THR A 149 -21.16 11.37 11.67
CA THR A 149 -20.51 12.48 10.97
C THR A 149 -20.90 12.50 9.48
N VAL A 150 -20.48 13.56 8.78
CA VAL A 150 -20.67 13.67 7.30
C VAL A 150 -19.90 12.61 6.52
N MET A 151 -18.94 11.93 7.15
CA MET A 151 -18.10 10.88 6.55
C MET A 151 -18.74 9.49 6.61
N ASP A 152 -19.95 9.35 7.18
CA ASP A 152 -20.66 8.06 7.24
C ASP A 152 -20.81 7.45 5.82
N GLY A 153 -20.31 6.22 5.66
CA GLY A 153 -20.32 5.49 4.38
C GLY A 153 -19.44 6.10 3.28
N LYS A 154 -18.50 7.02 3.61
CA LYS A 154 -17.61 7.67 2.62
C LYS A 154 -16.22 7.06 2.58
N THR A 155 -15.89 6.20 3.49
CA THR A 155 -14.63 5.44 3.53
C THR A 155 -14.94 3.95 3.59
N ASP A 156 -14.00 3.14 3.11
CA ASP A 156 -14.09 1.69 3.21
C ASP A 156 -13.31 1.20 4.44
N LYS A 157 -13.71 0.08 4.99
CA LYS A 157 -12.88 -0.59 6.02
C LYS A 157 -11.66 -1.25 5.39
N PHE A 158 -11.82 -1.81 4.19
CA PHE A 158 -10.74 -2.38 3.40
C PHE A 158 -11.09 -2.38 1.89
N ARG A 159 -10.08 -2.59 1.06
CA ARG A 159 -10.23 -2.86 -0.39
C ARG A 159 -9.41 -4.07 -0.80
N THR A 160 -9.86 -4.76 -1.83
CA THR A 160 -9.11 -5.86 -2.44
C THR A 160 -8.75 -5.54 -3.88
N PHE A 161 -7.57 -5.96 -4.30
CA PHE A 161 -7.03 -5.80 -5.65
C PHE A 161 -6.55 -7.15 -6.16
N VAL A 162 -6.60 -7.36 -7.47
CA VAL A 162 -6.03 -8.55 -8.11
C VAL A 162 -5.00 -8.10 -9.14
N LYS A 163 -3.76 -8.57 -8.99
CA LYS A 163 -2.66 -8.33 -9.92
C LYS A 163 -2.00 -9.67 -10.25
N ASP A 164 -1.97 -10.04 -11.53
CA ASP A 164 -1.37 -11.31 -12.00
C ASP A 164 -1.86 -12.55 -11.20
N GLY A 165 -3.16 -12.58 -10.89
CA GLY A 165 -3.78 -13.66 -10.12
C GLY A 165 -3.54 -13.62 -8.60
N ILE A 166 -2.70 -12.72 -8.09
CA ILE A 166 -2.47 -12.51 -6.66
C ILE A 166 -3.54 -11.56 -6.11
N LYS A 167 -4.29 -11.98 -5.09
CA LYS A 167 -5.29 -11.16 -4.40
C LYS A 167 -4.63 -10.43 -3.22
N ILE A 168 -4.74 -9.10 -3.22
CA ILE A 168 -4.10 -8.19 -2.27
C ILE A 168 -5.20 -7.49 -1.48
N GLY A 169 -5.20 -7.64 -0.16
CA GLY A 169 -6.07 -6.91 0.75
C GLY A 169 -5.35 -5.70 1.33
N VAL A 170 -6.02 -4.55 1.33
CA VAL A 170 -5.50 -3.29 1.89
C VAL A 170 -6.53 -2.74 2.87
N PHE A 171 -6.13 -2.45 4.10
CA PHE A 171 -6.94 -1.78 5.11
C PHE A 171 -6.14 -0.65 5.76
N GLY A 172 -6.81 0.27 6.48
CA GLY A 172 -6.15 1.41 7.10
C GLY A 172 -6.40 1.52 8.59
N VAL A 173 -5.43 2.07 9.33
CA VAL A 173 -5.59 2.47 10.75
C VAL A 173 -4.98 3.85 10.97
N GLY A 174 -5.78 4.76 11.56
CA GLY A 174 -5.39 6.11 11.93
C GLY A 174 -4.99 6.22 13.40
N ILE A 175 -4.33 7.34 13.73
CA ILE A 175 -3.90 7.68 15.07
C ILE A 175 -5.07 8.26 15.88
N GLU A 176 -5.02 8.16 17.20
CA GLU A 176 -5.98 8.84 18.08
C GLU A 176 -5.91 10.36 17.88
N LEU A 177 -7.03 10.96 17.47
CA LEU A 177 -7.11 12.39 17.16
C LEU A 177 -7.14 13.26 18.42
N GLN A 178 -7.61 12.70 19.56
CA GLN A 178 -7.66 13.43 20.82
C GLN A 178 -6.25 13.87 21.25
N GLY A 179 -6.11 15.16 21.49
CA GLY A 179 -4.83 15.78 21.89
C GLY A 179 -3.90 16.14 20.72
N LEU A 180 -4.21 15.71 19.48
CA LEU A 180 -3.51 16.11 18.26
C LEU A 180 -4.32 17.10 17.43
N VAL A 181 -5.61 16.85 17.30
CA VAL A 181 -6.55 17.65 16.53
C VAL A 181 -7.62 18.20 17.48
N SER A 182 -8.09 19.43 17.25
CA SER A 182 -9.22 19.97 18.02
C SER A 182 -10.47 19.11 17.78
N ASN A 183 -11.20 18.75 18.84
CA ASN A 183 -12.42 17.98 18.74
C ASN A 183 -13.51 18.62 17.86
N LYS A 184 -13.48 19.96 17.73
CA LYS A 184 -14.37 20.67 16.80
C LYS A 184 -14.13 20.32 15.34
N LEU A 185 -12.93 19.84 14.99
CA LEU A 185 -12.53 19.52 13.63
C LEU A 185 -12.88 18.07 13.25
N TYR A 186 -12.74 17.12 14.17
CA TYR A 186 -13.13 15.72 13.90
C TYR A 186 -14.53 15.35 14.43
N LYS A 187 -15.18 16.27 15.18
CA LYS A 187 -16.56 16.17 15.67
C LYS A 187 -16.81 14.85 16.41
N GLU A 188 -17.87 14.13 16.02
CA GLU A 188 -18.32 12.87 16.60
C GLU A 188 -17.59 11.64 16.06
N THR A 189 -16.43 11.81 15.44
CA THR A 189 -15.59 10.69 15.01
C THR A 189 -15.10 9.92 16.24
N GLU A 190 -15.42 8.62 16.33
CA GLU A 190 -14.96 7.75 17.40
C GLU A 190 -13.69 7.00 17.01
N TYR A 191 -12.73 6.93 17.94
CA TYR A 191 -11.49 6.19 17.77
C TYR A 191 -11.60 4.80 18.38
N LEU A 192 -11.37 3.77 17.58
CA LEU A 192 -11.38 2.37 17.99
C LEU A 192 -9.93 1.86 18.16
N ASN A 193 -9.77 0.86 19.04
CA ASN A 193 -8.43 0.29 19.32
C ASN A 193 -7.79 -0.27 18.04
N PRO A 194 -6.65 0.27 17.58
CA PRO A 194 -6.06 -0.12 16.30
C PRO A 194 -5.52 -1.55 16.28
N ILE A 195 -5.13 -2.12 17.44
CA ILE A 195 -4.67 -3.53 17.50
C ILE A 195 -5.86 -4.48 17.31
N GLU A 196 -6.98 -4.23 17.97
CA GLU A 196 -8.18 -5.03 17.84
C GLU A 196 -8.71 -4.98 16.41
N ILE A 197 -8.85 -3.78 15.87
CA ILE A 197 -9.31 -3.57 14.49
C ILE A 197 -8.36 -4.20 13.47
N ALA A 198 -7.05 -4.01 13.61
CA ALA A 198 -6.09 -4.60 12.67
C ALA A 198 -6.07 -6.14 12.76
N THR A 199 -6.30 -6.71 13.94
CA THR A 199 -6.46 -8.16 14.12
C THR A 199 -7.69 -8.66 13.36
N ASP A 200 -8.83 -8.00 13.50
CA ASP A 200 -10.07 -8.38 12.81
C ASP A 200 -9.94 -8.21 11.28
N MET A 201 -9.45 -7.07 10.83
CA MET A 201 -9.30 -6.80 9.40
C MET A 201 -8.32 -7.77 8.72
N SER A 202 -7.18 -8.04 9.35
CA SER A 202 -6.21 -8.98 8.78
C SER A 202 -6.75 -10.42 8.75
N ARG A 203 -7.54 -10.83 9.74
CA ARG A 203 -8.23 -12.12 9.74
C ARG A 203 -9.27 -12.18 8.62
N ILE A 204 -10.15 -11.18 8.50
CA ILE A 204 -11.17 -11.11 7.44
C ILE A 204 -10.51 -11.18 6.06
N LEU A 205 -9.48 -10.36 5.81
CA LEU A 205 -8.78 -10.35 4.54
C LEU A 205 -8.12 -11.69 4.23
N LYS A 206 -7.54 -12.37 5.23
CA LYS A 206 -6.85 -13.64 5.04
C LYS A 206 -7.78 -14.82 4.91
N GLU A 207 -8.79 -14.92 5.78
CA GLU A 207 -9.61 -16.12 5.94
C GLU A 207 -10.95 -16.07 5.17
N GLU A 208 -11.57 -14.88 5.08
CA GLU A 208 -12.86 -14.71 4.41
C GLU A 208 -12.68 -14.24 2.96
N GLU A 209 -11.82 -13.23 2.76
CA GLU A 209 -11.51 -12.70 1.43
C GLU A 209 -10.46 -13.53 0.68
N ASN A 210 -9.74 -14.44 1.33
CA ASN A 210 -8.70 -15.29 0.75
C ASN A 210 -7.59 -14.49 0.07
N CYS A 211 -7.12 -13.41 0.70
CA CYS A 211 -6.02 -12.60 0.19
C CYS A 211 -4.68 -13.34 0.33
N ASP A 212 -3.87 -13.29 -0.74
CA ASP A 212 -2.51 -13.82 -0.74
C ASP A 212 -1.55 -12.88 -0.01
N LEU A 213 -1.80 -11.57 -0.09
CA LEU A 213 -1.02 -10.49 0.51
C LEU A 213 -1.96 -9.54 1.29
N VAL A 214 -1.60 -9.21 2.53
CA VAL A 214 -2.36 -8.27 3.38
C VAL A 214 -1.47 -7.07 3.74
N ILE A 215 -1.94 -5.87 3.42
CA ILE A 215 -1.24 -4.60 3.63
C ILE A 215 -2.05 -3.73 4.58
N CYS A 216 -1.39 -3.20 5.60
CA CYS A 216 -1.95 -2.17 6.49
C CYS A 216 -1.36 -0.81 6.14
N LEU A 217 -2.20 0.16 5.80
CA LEU A 217 -1.84 1.58 5.74
C LEU A 217 -2.01 2.14 7.15
N SER A 218 -0.91 2.52 7.78
CA SER A 218 -0.90 2.94 9.18
C SER A 218 -0.50 4.40 9.32
N HIS A 219 -1.33 5.17 10.01
CA HIS A 219 -0.92 6.51 10.44
C HIS A 219 -0.68 6.59 11.95
N LEU A 220 -0.19 5.51 12.55
CA LEU A 220 0.06 5.42 13.99
C LEU A 220 1.43 5.97 14.42
N GLY A 221 2.37 6.06 13.48
CA GLY A 221 3.77 6.35 13.74
C GLY A 221 4.63 5.10 13.88
N TYR A 222 5.91 5.20 13.50
CA TYR A 222 6.81 4.07 13.42
C TYR A 222 7.05 3.40 14.78
N LYS A 223 7.52 4.18 15.78
CA LYS A 223 7.93 3.65 17.08
C LYS A 223 7.92 4.73 18.16
N TYR A 224 7.48 4.37 19.37
CA TYR A 224 7.50 5.23 20.54
C TYR A 224 8.29 4.59 21.69
N SER A 225 8.91 5.43 22.53
CA SER A 225 9.50 5.00 23.81
C SER A 225 8.47 4.75 24.90
N SER A 226 7.24 5.29 24.71
CA SER A 226 6.10 5.13 25.63
C SER A 226 5.26 3.89 25.30
N GLN A 227 4.15 3.72 26.03
CA GLN A 227 3.16 2.66 25.75
C GLN A 227 2.26 2.94 24.53
N LYS A 228 2.41 4.12 23.88
CA LYS A 228 1.65 4.46 22.67
C LYS A 228 1.82 3.38 21.60
N ILE A 229 0.74 3.06 20.89
CA ILE A 229 0.77 2.09 19.80
C ILE A 229 1.37 2.76 18.58
N GLY A 230 2.37 2.12 17.98
CA GLY A 230 2.97 2.47 16.71
C GLY A 230 3.13 1.21 15.86
N ASP A 231 3.65 1.37 14.65
CA ASP A 231 3.73 0.32 13.63
C ASP A 231 4.48 -0.94 14.11
N ILE A 232 5.58 -0.75 14.83
CA ILE A 232 6.36 -1.86 15.40
C ILE A 232 5.55 -2.66 16.42
N LYS A 233 4.80 -1.96 17.28
CA LYS A 233 3.95 -2.61 18.28
C LYS A 233 2.74 -3.28 17.63
N LEU A 234 2.15 -2.64 16.61
CA LEU A 234 1.07 -3.22 15.81
C LEU A 234 1.53 -4.52 15.13
N ALA A 235 2.68 -4.50 14.44
CA ALA A 235 3.25 -5.67 13.77
C ALA A 235 3.41 -6.87 14.71
N ARG A 236 3.92 -6.62 15.93
CA ARG A 236 4.17 -7.67 16.94
C ARG A 236 2.90 -8.18 17.62
N ALA A 237 1.84 -7.37 17.64
CA ALA A 237 0.58 -7.68 18.34
C ALA A 237 -0.49 -8.33 17.45
N THR A 238 -0.29 -8.35 16.13
CA THR A 238 -1.26 -8.86 15.14
C THR A 238 -0.74 -10.11 14.44
N GLU A 239 -1.58 -10.68 13.59
CA GLU A 239 -1.26 -11.81 12.70
C GLU A 239 -1.69 -11.47 11.26
N ASN A 240 -1.26 -12.28 10.28
CA ASN A 240 -1.73 -12.20 8.89
C ASN A 240 -1.39 -10.91 8.12
N ILE A 241 -0.72 -9.93 8.72
CA ILE A 241 -0.23 -8.75 8.00
C ILE A 241 1.14 -9.06 7.40
N ASP A 242 1.34 -8.74 6.12
CA ASP A 242 2.60 -8.94 5.41
C ASP A 242 3.42 -7.65 5.34
N LEU A 243 2.75 -6.49 5.24
CA LEU A 243 3.37 -5.17 5.13
C LEU A 243 2.56 -4.13 5.91
N ILE A 244 3.24 -3.33 6.72
CA ILE A 244 2.72 -2.09 7.28
C ILE A 244 3.43 -0.93 6.59
N ILE A 245 2.67 -0.05 5.94
CA ILE A 245 3.14 1.21 5.40
C ILE A 245 2.76 2.29 6.42
N GLY A 246 3.77 2.88 7.07
CA GLY A 246 3.57 3.81 8.17
C GLY A 246 3.66 5.28 7.77
N GLY A 247 3.14 6.15 8.64
CA GLY A 247 3.21 7.61 8.57
C GLY A 247 3.38 8.26 9.95
N HIS A 248 3.00 9.52 10.10
CA HIS A 248 2.93 10.34 11.32
C HIS A 248 4.29 10.75 11.92
N THR A 249 5.21 9.85 12.13
CA THR A 249 6.50 10.18 12.79
C THR A 249 7.59 10.63 11.83
N HIS A 250 7.29 10.77 10.55
CA HIS A 250 8.22 11.20 9.51
C HIS A 250 9.55 10.42 9.51
N THR A 251 9.48 9.12 9.80
CA THR A 251 10.67 8.28 9.94
C THR A 251 11.24 7.93 8.56
N PHE A 252 12.53 8.22 8.36
CA PHE A 252 13.24 7.91 7.13
C PHE A 252 13.90 6.54 7.26
N LEU A 253 13.31 5.52 6.63
CA LEU A 253 13.90 4.19 6.53
C LEU A 253 14.51 4.00 5.14
N ASP A 254 15.76 3.53 5.09
CA ASP A 254 16.40 3.19 3.81
C ASP A 254 15.83 1.92 3.20
N LYS A 255 15.43 1.00 4.08
CA LYS A 255 14.77 -0.28 3.78
C LYS A 255 13.72 -0.58 4.84
N PRO A 256 12.71 -1.40 4.52
CA PRO A 256 11.76 -1.88 5.52
C PRO A 256 12.48 -2.57 6.68
N THR A 257 12.00 -2.35 7.89
CA THR A 257 12.37 -3.21 9.03
C THR A 257 11.54 -4.48 8.99
N VAL A 258 12.12 -5.56 9.49
CA VAL A 258 11.44 -6.85 9.59
C VAL A 258 11.12 -7.10 11.06
N GLU A 259 9.84 -7.23 11.35
CA GLU A 259 9.35 -7.58 12.68
C GLU A 259 8.77 -9.00 12.67
N THR A 260 8.71 -9.61 13.85
CA THR A 260 8.06 -10.91 14.01
C THR A 260 6.68 -10.71 14.62
N ASN A 261 5.64 -11.18 13.94
CA ASN A 261 4.28 -11.09 14.39
C ASN A 261 3.95 -12.12 15.49
N LYS A 262 2.72 -12.06 16.01
CA LYS A 262 2.26 -12.94 17.10
C LYS A 262 2.28 -14.44 16.73
N ALA A 263 2.14 -14.77 15.43
CA ALA A 263 2.22 -16.14 14.92
C ALA A 263 3.65 -16.59 14.53
N GLY A 264 4.68 -15.76 14.79
CA GLY A 264 6.08 -16.06 14.45
C GLY A 264 6.47 -15.79 13.01
N ASN A 265 5.61 -15.14 12.21
CA ASN A 265 5.87 -14.82 10.81
C ASN A 265 6.47 -13.41 10.65
N PRO A 266 7.28 -13.18 9.59
CA PRO A 266 7.85 -11.86 9.32
C PRO A 266 6.78 -10.89 8.80
N VAL A 267 6.83 -9.65 9.31
CA VAL A 267 6.07 -8.48 8.84
C VAL A 267 7.05 -7.40 8.44
N LEU A 268 6.92 -6.87 7.24
CA LEU A 268 7.67 -5.70 6.81
C LEU A 268 7.00 -4.43 7.35
N VAL A 269 7.80 -3.50 7.89
CA VAL A 269 7.33 -2.18 8.31
C VAL A 269 8.17 -1.13 7.58
N ASN A 270 7.53 -0.27 6.80
CA ASN A 270 8.21 0.76 6.02
C ASN A 270 7.59 2.14 6.21
N GLN A 271 8.43 3.17 6.21
CA GLN A 271 8.06 4.58 6.22
C GLN A 271 9.16 5.36 5.49
N VAL A 272 8.81 6.36 4.66
CA VAL A 272 9.77 7.04 3.78
C VAL A 272 9.92 8.54 4.09
N GLY A 273 9.78 8.90 5.35
CA GLY A 273 9.95 10.26 5.83
C GLY A 273 8.71 11.11 5.60
N CYS A 274 8.86 12.27 4.97
CA CYS A 274 7.78 13.20 4.73
C CYS A 274 8.02 14.04 3.47
N TYR A 275 7.03 14.87 3.12
CA TYR A 275 7.09 15.88 2.06
C TYR A 275 7.26 15.32 0.65
N GLY A 276 7.03 14.02 0.47
CA GLY A 276 7.16 13.37 -0.83
C GLY A 276 8.55 13.44 -1.44
N VAL A 277 9.62 13.57 -0.63
CA VAL A 277 11.02 13.57 -1.10
C VAL A 277 11.50 12.18 -1.49
N TYR A 278 10.83 11.14 -0.99
CA TYR A 278 11.09 9.75 -1.36
C TYR A 278 9.78 9.03 -1.71
N LEU A 279 9.91 8.04 -2.59
CA LEU A 279 8.90 7.03 -2.89
C LEU A 279 9.37 5.71 -2.28
N GLY A 280 8.55 5.08 -1.47
CA GLY A 280 8.80 3.73 -1.00
C GLY A 280 8.47 2.72 -2.09
N ARG A 281 9.30 1.69 -2.23
CA ARG A 281 9.06 0.55 -3.10
C ARG A 281 9.29 -0.73 -2.32
N VAL A 282 8.31 -1.65 -2.35
CA VAL A 282 8.42 -2.99 -1.80
C VAL A 282 7.98 -3.97 -2.88
N ASP A 283 8.87 -4.87 -3.27
CA ASP A 283 8.60 -5.92 -4.24
C ASP A 283 8.35 -7.25 -3.52
N PHE A 284 7.19 -7.86 -3.75
CA PHE A 284 6.86 -9.20 -3.31
C PHE A 284 6.99 -10.17 -4.46
N PHE A 285 7.67 -11.28 -4.22
CA PHE A 285 7.86 -12.33 -5.21
C PHE A 285 7.05 -13.56 -4.81
N PHE A 286 6.35 -14.12 -5.79
CA PHE A 286 5.56 -15.34 -5.63
C PHE A 286 6.12 -16.43 -6.54
N GLN A 287 6.00 -17.66 -6.10
CA GLN A 287 6.36 -18.83 -6.87
C GLN A 287 5.24 -19.87 -6.72
N ASN A 288 4.61 -20.24 -7.84
CA ASN A 288 3.44 -21.11 -7.84
C ASN A 288 2.32 -20.59 -6.91
N GLY A 289 2.01 -19.31 -6.95
CA GLY A 289 0.99 -18.64 -6.13
C GLY A 289 1.33 -18.49 -4.65
N LYS A 290 2.54 -18.87 -4.20
CA LYS A 290 2.98 -18.70 -2.80
C LYS A 290 4.05 -17.63 -2.68
N LYS A 291 3.90 -16.75 -1.69
CA LYS A 291 4.90 -15.72 -1.37
C LYS A 291 6.24 -16.40 -1.04
N SER A 292 7.29 -16.05 -1.77
CA SER A 292 8.62 -16.63 -1.64
C SER A 292 9.64 -15.70 -1.01
N SER A 293 9.56 -14.40 -1.31
CA SER A 293 10.45 -13.38 -0.75
C SER A 293 9.84 -11.98 -0.92
N ALA A 294 10.41 -11.02 -0.21
CA ALA A 294 10.14 -9.60 -0.41
C ALA A 294 11.45 -8.81 -0.25
N ASP A 295 11.55 -7.68 -0.96
CA ASP A 295 12.63 -6.70 -0.81
C ASP A 295 12.05 -5.29 -0.92
N GLY A 296 12.71 -4.32 -0.30
CA GLY A 296 12.24 -2.95 -0.31
C GLY A 296 13.34 -1.91 -0.22
N VAL A 297 13.07 -0.73 -0.80
CA VAL A 297 13.99 0.39 -0.86
C VAL A 297 13.23 1.71 -0.91
N LYS A 298 13.83 2.80 -0.42
CA LYS A 298 13.36 4.15 -0.73
C LYS A 298 14.02 4.65 -2.01
N LEU A 299 13.26 5.33 -2.84
CA LEU A 299 13.72 5.95 -4.09
C LEU A 299 13.62 7.47 -3.95
N ALA A 300 14.69 8.19 -4.26
CA ALA A 300 14.67 9.65 -4.26
C ALA A 300 13.79 10.17 -5.42
N ILE A 301 13.00 11.19 -5.14
CA ILE A 301 12.14 11.89 -6.10
C ILE A 301 12.78 13.20 -6.51
#